data_8cbb81eaecf7a38f291aed15f51eb06c
#
_entry.id   8cbb81eaecf7a38f291aed15f51eb06c
#
_cell.length_a   1.000
_cell.length_b   1.000
_cell.length_c   1.000
_cell.angle_alpha   90.00
_cell.angle_beta   90.00
_cell.angle_gamma   90.00
#
_symmetry.space_group_name_H-M   'P 1'
#
loop_
_entity.id
_entity.type
_entity.pdbx_description
1 polymer ?
#
loop_
_entity_poly.entity_id
_entity_poly.type
_entity_poly.pdbx_seq_one_letter_code
_entity_poly.pdbx_strand_id
1 'polypeptide(L)'
;KNLRHPAIPIVYDLEEDQDYLYLIEEYLQGTSLYTLVRKQGVLWEADAVRYGIQLCQLVQFLHSAGETPILHLDLQPNNLMVCEGTLKIVDFGQAAYEGRPEEGERRAVRGFASPEQYRPDQSLDTRADLYGIGALLSFMVSGLPDPARRRGRVSPQLERIILQCMEKDREKRFRSAEQVERCLWTVLESTRGKKPPRPDTSLEIAVAGSRPGAGATHLALAISRYLSGSGVESLYVEENQSGHMRCMAQTLGLRPDEAGIYHMAGCQVRPWYGETVTLKPTCPAVSVYDYGYEWKRMYGRGRDILIMAAGSSPWEQWDLERMLEALGPEIRSAKGSFLAFRGRKKGFAGFGSIGAEKKKYKEMEIIFQPYFEDPLKPGEQGEAFLRELWMAAVKSAGGKPMKRKERRRWRRLREEGERWRKVLGDRTEKRDV
;
A
#
# COMPACT_ATOMS: atom_id res chain seq x y z
N LYS A 1 -11.24 13.77 23.76
CA LYS A 1 -10.12 14.56 23.20
C LYS A 1 -8.75 13.84 23.20
N ASN A 2 -8.56 12.79 24.00
CA ASN A 2 -7.23 12.18 24.18
C ASN A 2 -6.96 10.93 23.32
N LEU A 3 -7.96 10.41 22.62
CA LEU A 3 -7.80 9.27 21.72
C LEU A 3 -7.23 9.74 20.38
N ARG A 4 -5.94 9.48 20.13
CA ARG A 4 -5.29 9.79 18.85
C ARG A 4 -4.90 8.50 18.13
N HIS A 5 -5.65 8.18 17.09
CA HIS A 5 -5.39 7.00 16.24
C HIS A 5 -5.78 7.33 14.79
N PRO A 6 -5.04 6.86 13.76
CA PRO A 6 -5.35 7.17 12.35
C PRO A 6 -6.75 6.75 11.90
N ALA A 7 -7.33 5.74 12.55
CA ALA A 7 -8.67 5.23 12.27
C ALA A 7 -9.78 5.94 13.08
N ILE A 8 -9.46 6.96 13.88
CA ILE A 8 -10.42 7.76 14.65
C ILE A 8 -10.37 9.20 14.12
N PRO A 9 -11.51 9.83 13.78
CA PRO A 9 -11.57 11.23 13.39
C PRO A 9 -10.99 12.15 14.47
N ILE A 10 -10.32 13.20 14.04
CA ILE A 10 -9.82 14.21 14.97
C ILE A 10 -11.01 15.03 15.49
N VAL A 11 -11.21 15.03 16.79
CA VAL A 11 -12.18 15.91 17.44
C VAL A 11 -11.52 17.28 17.65
N TYR A 12 -12.02 18.28 16.92
CA TYR A 12 -11.54 19.65 17.01
C TYR A 12 -12.10 20.35 18.23
N ASP A 13 -13.42 20.25 18.43
CA ASP A 13 -14.08 20.92 19.55
C ASP A 13 -15.37 20.24 20.00
N LEU A 14 -15.85 20.64 21.17
CA LEU A 14 -17.12 20.22 21.76
C LEU A 14 -17.80 21.49 22.29
N GLU A 15 -18.90 21.85 21.69
CA GLU A 15 -19.70 23.02 22.08
C GLU A 15 -21.06 22.56 22.61
N GLU A 16 -21.62 23.32 23.55
CA GLU A 16 -22.92 23.05 24.18
C GLU A 16 -23.76 24.32 24.18
N ASP A 17 -25.01 24.20 23.79
CA ASP A 17 -26.04 25.20 23.99
C ASP A 17 -27.14 24.65 24.91
N GLN A 18 -28.30 25.37 25.03
CA GLN A 18 -29.38 24.99 25.94
C GLN A 18 -30.05 23.66 25.59
N ASP A 19 -29.98 23.24 24.32
CA ASP A 19 -30.73 22.10 23.80
C ASP A 19 -29.86 21.02 23.21
N TYR A 20 -28.61 21.33 22.79
CA TYR A 20 -27.76 20.44 22.01
C TYR A 20 -26.30 20.48 22.44
N LEU A 21 -25.67 19.33 22.26
CA LEU A 21 -24.22 19.16 22.36
C LEU A 21 -23.66 18.95 20.94
N TYR A 22 -22.76 19.83 20.51
CA TYR A 22 -22.17 19.83 19.17
C TYR A 22 -20.77 19.26 19.21
N LEU A 23 -20.54 18.14 18.54
CA LEU A 23 -19.22 17.57 18.32
C LEU A 23 -18.67 18.04 16.97
N ILE A 24 -17.59 18.81 16.99
CA ILE A 24 -16.91 19.31 15.80
C ILE A 24 -15.72 18.38 15.53
N GLU A 25 -15.78 17.64 14.44
CA GLU A 25 -14.79 16.62 14.11
C GLU A 25 -14.29 16.68 12.66
N GLU A 26 -13.24 15.92 12.35
CA GLU A 26 -12.65 15.77 11.02
C GLU A 26 -13.72 15.32 10.01
N TYR A 27 -13.89 16.08 8.91
CA TYR A 27 -14.74 15.66 7.81
C TYR A 27 -14.09 14.54 7.01
N LEU A 28 -14.71 13.37 7.01
CA LEU A 28 -14.21 12.20 6.32
C LEU A 28 -14.71 12.13 4.88
N GLN A 29 -13.80 12.19 3.92
CA GLN A 29 -14.10 11.90 2.52
C GLN A 29 -14.02 10.40 2.29
N GLY A 30 -15.17 9.72 2.25
CA GLY A 30 -15.20 8.26 2.11
C GLY A 30 -16.60 7.74 1.90
N THR A 31 -16.72 6.43 1.91
CA THR A 31 -18.00 5.71 1.77
C THR A 31 -18.16 4.78 2.96
N SER A 32 -19.36 4.73 3.57
CA SER A 32 -19.59 3.77 4.66
C SER A 32 -19.40 2.33 4.15
N LEU A 33 -18.91 1.45 5.02
CA LEU A 33 -18.72 0.04 4.69
C LEU A 33 -20.02 -0.62 4.25
N TYR A 34 -21.15 -0.17 4.82
CA TYR A 34 -22.48 -0.59 4.40
C TYR A 34 -22.75 -0.23 2.94
N THR A 35 -22.55 1.02 2.58
CA THR A 35 -22.75 1.51 1.21
C THR A 35 -21.80 0.85 0.22
N LEU A 36 -20.54 0.64 0.63
CA LEU A 36 -19.54 -0.04 -0.18
C LEU A 36 -19.99 -1.46 -0.57
N VAL A 37 -20.38 -2.28 0.42
CA VAL A 37 -20.84 -3.65 0.19
C VAL A 37 -22.17 -3.68 -0.59
N ARG A 38 -23.07 -2.72 -0.34
CA ARG A 38 -24.37 -2.66 -1.07
C ARG A 38 -24.23 -2.23 -2.52
N LYS A 39 -23.31 -1.31 -2.85
CA LYS A 39 -23.13 -0.79 -4.21
C LYS A 39 -22.18 -1.63 -5.07
N GLN A 40 -21.11 -2.15 -4.47
CA GLN A 40 -20.09 -2.88 -5.21
C GLN A 40 -20.20 -4.41 -5.08
N GLY A 41 -21.12 -4.89 -4.22
CA GLY A 41 -21.24 -6.29 -3.87
C GLY A 41 -20.34 -6.68 -2.70
N VAL A 42 -20.35 -7.97 -2.36
CA VAL A 42 -19.50 -8.53 -1.31
C VAL A 42 -18.01 -8.39 -1.66
N LEU A 43 -17.19 -8.18 -0.65
CA LEU A 43 -15.76 -7.99 -0.83
C LEU A 43 -15.06 -9.34 -1.11
N TRP A 44 -13.95 -9.27 -1.84
CA TRP A 44 -13.04 -10.39 -1.92
C TRP A 44 -12.45 -10.71 -0.54
N GLU A 45 -12.20 -11.99 -0.28
CA GLU A 45 -11.68 -12.46 1.02
C GLU A 45 -10.43 -11.68 1.46
N ALA A 46 -9.49 -11.47 0.56
CA ALA A 46 -8.26 -10.73 0.87
C ALA A 46 -8.53 -9.29 1.32
N ASP A 47 -9.55 -8.64 0.75
CA ASP A 47 -9.91 -7.26 1.09
C ASP A 47 -10.66 -7.21 2.43
N ALA A 48 -11.58 -8.14 2.65
CA ALA A 48 -12.27 -8.28 3.93
C ALA A 48 -11.27 -8.57 5.07
N VAL A 49 -10.27 -9.42 4.82
CA VAL A 49 -9.19 -9.71 5.79
C VAL A 49 -8.35 -8.46 6.09
N ARG A 50 -7.99 -7.65 5.09
CA ARG A 50 -7.26 -6.39 5.30
C ARG A 50 -8.05 -5.40 6.16
N TYR A 51 -9.34 -5.21 5.87
CA TYR A 51 -10.19 -4.37 6.72
C TYR A 51 -10.38 -4.96 8.11
N GLY A 52 -10.47 -6.29 8.23
CA GLY A 52 -10.52 -6.98 9.51
C GLY A 52 -9.28 -6.73 10.35
N ILE A 53 -8.08 -6.73 9.76
CA ILE A 53 -6.82 -6.40 10.44
C ILE A 53 -6.82 -4.94 10.93
N GLN A 54 -7.23 -3.98 10.09
CA GLN A 54 -7.34 -2.57 10.49
C GLN A 54 -8.33 -2.40 11.65
N LEU A 55 -9.46 -3.11 11.60
CA LEU A 55 -10.45 -3.09 12.66
C LEU A 55 -9.92 -3.68 13.97
N CYS A 56 -9.17 -4.79 13.90
CA CYS A 56 -8.52 -5.36 15.08
C CYS A 56 -7.52 -4.39 15.73
N GLN A 57 -6.72 -3.70 14.92
CA GLN A 57 -5.75 -2.70 15.39
C GLN A 57 -6.44 -1.53 16.09
N LEU A 58 -7.55 -1.04 15.53
CA LEU A 58 -8.37 -0.01 16.14
C LEU A 58 -8.98 -0.47 17.47
N VAL A 59 -9.60 -1.65 17.50
CA VAL A 59 -10.22 -2.20 18.71
C VAL A 59 -9.17 -2.46 19.78
N GLN A 60 -8.01 -2.99 19.41
CA GLN A 60 -6.88 -3.18 20.34
C GLN A 60 -6.41 -1.85 20.95
N PHE A 61 -6.33 -0.80 20.11
CA PHE A 61 -6.00 0.54 20.61
C PHE A 61 -7.02 1.02 21.65
N LEU A 62 -8.33 0.85 21.41
CA LEU A 62 -9.38 1.23 22.36
C LEU A 62 -9.27 0.41 23.67
N HIS A 63 -9.07 -0.90 23.57
CA HIS A 63 -8.93 -1.78 24.71
C HIS A 63 -7.67 -1.51 25.56
N SER A 64 -6.67 -0.80 25.00
CA SER A 64 -5.41 -0.45 25.68
C SER A 64 -5.20 1.05 25.90
N ALA A 65 -6.20 1.89 25.59
CA ALA A 65 -6.05 3.35 25.60
C ALA A 65 -5.95 4.01 26.99
N GLY A 66 -6.13 3.27 28.06
CA GLY A 66 -6.07 3.75 29.44
C GLY A 66 -5.93 2.63 30.46
N GLU A 67 -6.12 2.95 31.74
CA GLU A 67 -6.11 1.95 32.80
C GLU A 67 -7.31 0.98 32.71
N THR A 68 -8.42 1.43 32.16
CA THR A 68 -9.63 0.66 31.93
C THR A 68 -9.90 0.57 30.45
N PRO A 69 -10.14 -0.62 29.87
CA PRO A 69 -10.48 -0.79 28.48
C PRO A 69 -11.70 0.01 28.08
N ILE A 70 -11.67 0.60 26.89
CA ILE A 70 -12.81 1.23 26.23
C ILE A 70 -13.44 0.21 25.31
N LEU A 71 -14.67 -0.18 25.57
CA LEU A 71 -15.48 -1.05 24.72
C LEU A 71 -16.23 -0.18 23.73
N HIS A 72 -16.23 -0.53 22.43
CA HIS A 72 -16.95 0.25 21.42
C HIS A 72 -18.44 -0.06 21.38
N LEU A 73 -18.80 -1.34 21.48
CA LEU A 73 -20.16 -1.88 21.61
C LEU A 73 -21.14 -1.63 20.43
N ASP A 74 -20.73 -0.86 19.42
CA ASP A 74 -21.55 -0.59 18.21
C ASP A 74 -20.72 -0.72 16.92
N LEU A 75 -20.00 -1.84 16.81
CA LEU A 75 -19.26 -2.18 15.59
C LEU A 75 -20.22 -2.66 14.51
N GLN A 76 -20.68 -1.73 13.68
CA GLN A 76 -21.59 -2.00 12.57
C GLN A 76 -21.13 -1.31 11.27
N PRO A 77 -21.57 -1.77 10.07
CA PRO A 77 -21.05 -1.24 8.80
C PRO A 77 -21.35 0.24 8.54
N ASN A 78 -22.38 0.81 9.19
CA ASN A 78 -22.70 2.24 9.06
C ASN A 78 -21.72 3.12 9.85
N ASN A 79 -21.16 2.61 10.94
CA ASN A 79 -20.22 3.32 11.81
C ASN A 79 -18.76 3.21 11.32
N LEU A 80 -18.55 2.58 10.17
CA LEU A 80 -17.24 2.41 9.55
C LEU A 80 -17.19 3.09 8.19
N MET A 81 -16.27 4.03 8.02
CA MET A 81 -16.02 4.73 6.77
C MET A 81 -14.76 4.19 6.11
N VAL A 82 -14.83 3.91 4.82
CA VAL A 82 -13.67 3.57 3.99
C VAL A 82 -13.21 4.84 3.27
N CYS A 83 -12.07 5.36 3.71
CA CYS A 83 -11.44 6.57 3.19
C CYS A 83 -10.12 6.16 2.53
N GLU A 84 -10.05 6.21 1.20
CA GLU A 84 -8.83 5.83 0.43
C GLU A 84 -8.27 4.45 0.84
N GLY A 85 -9.16 3.46 1.07
CA GLY A 85 -8.78 2.11 1.49
C GLY A 85 -8.43 1.96 2.98
N THR A 86 -8.44 3.03 3.76
CA THR A 86 -8.29 3.01 5.21
C THR A 86 -9.64 3.01 5.89
N LEU A 87 -9.80 2.14 6.89
CA LEU A 87 -11.01 2.06 7.70
C LEU A 87 -10.95 3.10 8.82
N LYS A 88 -11.99 3.94 8.94
CA LYS A 88 -12.17 4.88 10.05
C LYS A 88 -13.50 4.64 10.73
N ILE A 89 -13.53 4.77 12.07
CA ILE A 89 -14.75 4.67 12.86
C ILE A 89 -15.33 6.05 13.12
N VAL A 90 -16.66 6.20 13.07
CA VAL A 90 -17.31 7.52 13.09
C VAL A 90 -18.28 7.76 14.25
N ASP A 91 -18.56 6.76 15.06
CA ASP A 91 -19.54 6.90 16.13
C ASP A 91 -19.09 6.15 17.39
N PHE A 92 -19.01 6.87 18.49
CA PHE A 92 -18.67 6.38 19.83
C PHE A 92 -19.87 6.50 20.80
N GLY A 93 -21.07 6.72 20.30
CA GLY A 93 -22.25 6.97 21.12
C GLY A 93 -22.66 5.84 22.05
N GLN A 94 -22.18 4.61 21.81
CA GLN A 94 -22.40 3.45 22.68
C GLN A 94 -21.15 3.00 23.42
N ALA A 95 -20.02 3.71 23.25
CA ALA A 95 -18.76 3.32 23.85
C ALA A 95 -18.81 3.46 25.39
N ALA A 96 -18.30 2.47 26.09
CA ALA A 96 -18.30 2.42 27.55
C ALA A 96 -16.94 1.95 28.09
N TYR A 97 -16.66 2.27 29.34
CA TYR A 97 -15.51 1.68 30.06
C TYR A 97 -15.89 0.30 30.60
N GLU A 98 -15.00 -0.67 30.46
CA GLU A 98 -15.21 -2.02 31.02
C GLU A 98 -15.51 -1.95 32.52
N GLY A 99 -16.52 -2.72 32.97
CA GLY A 99 -16.92 -2.82 34.37
C GLY A 99 -17.62 -1.61 34.96
N ARG A 100 -17.88 -0.55 34.19
CA ARG A 100 -18.75 0.54 34.63
C ARG A 100 -20.20 0.22 34.29
N PRO A 101 -21.14 0.51 35.21
CA PRO A 101 -22.57 0.42 34.88
C PRO A 101 -22.89 1.42 33.77
N GLU A 102 -23.56 0.96 32.74
CA GLU A 102 -24.05 1.84 31.66
C GLU A 102 -25.23 2.66 32.18
N GLU A 103 -25.14 3.97 32.04
CA GLU A 103 -26.28 4.86 32.27
C GLU A 103 -27.11 4.92 30.96
N GLY A 104 -28.27 4.25 30.92
CA GLY A 104 -29.19 4.28 29.80
C GLY A 104 -29.51 2.91 29.17
N GLU A 105 -30.35 2.95 28.13
CA GLU A 105 -30.74 1.76 27.37
C GLU A 105 -29.59 1.33 26.43
N ARG A 106 -29.19 0.07 26.52
CA ARG A 106 -28.27 -0.54 25.57
C ARG A 106 -28.90 -0.62 24.19
N ARG A 107 -28.35 0.07 23.22
CA ARG A 107 -28.78 -0.02 21.83
C ARG A 107 -27.99 -1.11 21.12
N ALA A 108 -28.57 -2.29 21.02
CA ALA A 108 -27.93 -3.45 20.38
C ALA A 108 -28.44 -3.61 18.94
N VAL A 109 -27.53 -3.48 17.95
CA VAL A 109 -27.90 -3.65 16.54
C VAL A 109 -27.94 -5.13 16.19
N ARG A 110 -29.09 -5.60 15.76
CA ARG A 110 -29.34 -7.02 15.49
C ARG A 110 -28.33 -7.60 14.49
N GLY A 111 -27.65 -8.64 14.92
CA GLY A 111 -26.67 -9.39 14.12
C GLY A 111 -25.23 -8.89 14.28
N PHE A 112 -25.01 -7.66 14.73
CA PHE A 112 -23.67 -7.12 15.00
C PHE A 112 -23.34 -7.09 16.49
N ALA A 113 -24.35 -6.85 17.33
CA ALA A 113 -24.18 -6.86 18.78
C ALA A 113 -24.09 -8.28 19.32
N SER A 114 -23.21 -8.46 20.31
CA SER A 114 -22.99 -9.73 21.00
C SER A 114 -24.22 -10.16 21.83
N PRO A 115 -24.42 -11.47 22.08
CA PRO A 115 -25.56 -11.96 22.85
C PRO A 115 -25.71 -11.35 24.25
N GLU A 116 -24.60 -11.05 24.92
CA GLU A 116 -24.59 -10.43 26.25
C GLU A 116 -25.05 -8.97 26.23
N GLN A 117 -24.93 -8.26 25.11
CA GLN A 117 -25.45 -6.89 25.00
C GLN A 117 -26.99 -6.82 25.09
N TYR A 118 -27.68 -7.92 24.80
CA TYR A 118 -29.15 -8.01 24.93
C TYR A 118 -29.59 -8.41 26.34
N ARG A 119 -28.66 -8.60 27.28
CA ARG A 119 -28.90 -9.05 28.63
C ARG A 119 -28.43 -8.02 29.63
N PRO A 120 -29.33 -7.20 30.20
CA PRO A 120 -28.94 -6.13 31.13
C PRO A 120 -28.26 -6.62 32.42
N ASP A 121 -28.51 -7.88 32.77
CA ASP A 121 -27.96 -8.56 33.96
C ASP A 121 -26.49 -9.04 33.77
N GLN A 122 -25.97 -8.99 32.53
CA GLN A 122 -24.62 -9.43 32.23
C GLN A 122 -23.65 -8.23 32.11
N SER A 123 -22.48 -8.39 32.74
CA SER A 123 -21.36 -7.47 32.53
C SER A 123 -20.79 -7.64 31.15
N LEU A 124 -20.39 -6.53 30.51
CA LEU A 124 -19.69 -6.51 29.24
C LEU A 124 -18.19 -6.44 29.46
N ASP A 125 -17.44 -7.10 28.59
CA ASP A 125 -15.97 -7.06 28.53
C ASP A 125 -15.49 -6.91 27.07
N THR A 126 -14.18 -6.80 26.88
CA THR A 126 -13.54 -6.61 25.58
C THR A 126 -13.98 -7.61 24.50
N ARG A 127 -14.48 -8.78 24.89
CA ARG A 127 -14.92 -9.83 23.96
C ARG A 127 -16.26 -9.53 23.30
N ALA A 128 -17.01 -8.53 23.78
CA ALA A 128 -18.21 -8.04 23.09
C ALA A 128 -17.82 -7.43 21.73
N ASP A 129 -16.75 -6.64 21.67
CA ASP A 129 -16.26 -6.06 20.42
C ASP A 129 -15.70 -7.12 19.45
N LEU A 130 -15.11 -8.21 19.99
CA LEU A 130 -14.62 -9.32 19.14
C LEU A 130 -15.77 -10.00 18.36
N TYR A 131 -16.95 -10.09 18.98
CA TYR A 131 -18.15 -10.56 18.29
C TYR A 131 -18.50 -9.64 17.11
N GLY A 132 -18.48 -8.32 17.33
CA GLY A 132 -18.72 -7.31 16.29
C GLY A 132 -17.70 -7.42 15.12
N ILE A 133 -16.43 -7.68 15.43
CA ILE A 133 -15.41 -7.95 14.39
C ILE A 133 -15.79 -9.15 13.53
N GLY A 134 -16.19 -10.25 14.15
CA GLY A 134 -16.66 -11.45 13.43
C GLY A 134 -17.87 -11.20 12.54
N ALA A 135 -18.87 -10.45 13.06
CA ALA A 135 -20.07 -10.08 12.33
C ALA A 135 -19.76 -9.16 11.13
N LEU A 136 -18.82 -8.23 11.29
CA LEU A 136 -18.35 -7.36 10.21
C LEU A 136 -17.58 -8.13 9.14
N LEU A 137 -16.71 -9.07 9.52
CA LEU A 137 -16.03 -9.96 8.57
C LEU A 137 -17.06 -10.79 7.76
N SER A 138 -18.06 -11.37 8.44
CA SER A 138 -19.15 -12.09 7.79
C SER A 138 -19.91 -11.17 6.81
N PHE A 139 -20.25 -9.96 7.23
CA PHE A 139 -20.95 -8.98 6.40
C PHE A 139 -20.14 -8.59 5.16
N MET A 140 -18.84 -8.35 5.31
CA MET A 140 -17.97 -7.99 4.19
C MET A 140 -17.93 -9.05 3.09
N VAL A 141 -17.89 -10.33 3.47
CA VAL A 141 -17.78 -11.45 2.50
C VAL A 141 -19.11 -12.03 2.04
N SER A 142 -20.25 -11.65 2.63
CA SER A 142 -21.55 -12.23 2.31
C SER A 142 -22.71 -11.25 2.19
N GLY A 143 -22.52 -10.01 2.63
CA GLY A 143 -23.59 -9.01 2.77
C GLY A 143 -24.52 -9.24 3.97
N LEU A 144 -24.24 -10.25 4.81
CA LEU A 144 -25.01 -10.62 5.99
C LEU A 144 -24.11 -10.80 7.22
N PRO A 145 -24.49 -10.28 8.39
CA PRO A 145 -23.70 -10.48 9.61
C PRO A 145 -23.72 -11.93 10.10
N ASP A 146 -24.83 -12.65 9.87
CA ASP A 146 -25.00 -14.03 10.34
C ASP A 146 -24.27 -15.03 9.41
N PRO A 147 -23.21 -15.72 9.89
CA PRO A 147 -22.46 -16.66 9.08
C PRO A 147 -23.28 -17.90 8.66
N ALA A 148 -24.32 -18.27 9.43
CA ALA A 148 -25.19 -19.39 9.07
C ALA A 148 -26.07 -19.11 7.84
N ARG A 149 -26.31 -17.84 7.52
CA ARG A 149 -27.08 -17.40 6.34
C ARG A 149 -26.21 -17.00 5.16
N ARG A 150 -24.90 -17.16 5.28
CA ARG A 150 -23.94 -16.76 4.26
C ARG A 150 -24.11 -17.54 2.96
N ARG A 151 -24.15 -16.81 1.85
CA ARG A 151 -24.05 -17.36 0.50
C ARG A 151 -22.63 -17.11 -0.02
N GLY A 152 -21.93 -18.14 -0.44
CA GLY A 152 -20.56 -18.05 -0.94
C GLY A 152 -19.56 -18.80 -0.06
N ARG A 153 -18.42 -19.17 -0.66
CA ARG A 153 -17.35 -19.88 0.03
C ARG A 153 -16.23 -18.91 0.36
N VAL A 154 -15.80 -18.93 1.59
CA VAL A 154 -14.54 -18.34 2.04
C VAL A 154 -13.58 -19.45 2.40
N SER A 155 -12.30 -19.13 2.61
CA SER A 155 -11.34 -20.11 3.07
C SER A 155 -11.75 -20.72 4.41
N PRO A 156 -11.45 -21.99 4.66
CA PRO A 156 -11.74 -22.63 5.95
C PRO A 156 -11.06 -21.91 7.13
N GLN A 157 -9.95 -21.21 6.88
CA GLN A 157 -9.25 -20.43 7.87
C GLN A 157 -10.05 -19.18 8.27
N LEU A 158 -10.52 -18.39 7.30
CA LEU A 158 -11.34 -17.21 7.59
C LEU A 158 -12.67 -17.61 8.21
N GLU A 159 -13.27 -18.70 7.74
CA GLU A 159 -14.53 -19.21 8.33
C GLU A 159 -14.39 -19.52 9.81
N ARG A 160 -13.32 -20.23 10.22
CA ARG A 160 -13.03 -20.53 11.62
C ARG A 160 -12.88 -19.26 12.46
N ILE A 161 -12.18 -18.25 11.93
CA ILE A 161 -12.01 -16.97 12.64
C ILE A 161 -13.36 -16.30 12.87
N ILE A 162 -14.20 -16.20 11.83
CA ILE A 162 -15.54 -15.61 11.93
C ILE A 162 -16.39 -16.35 12.98
N LEU A 163 -16.46 -17.67 12.88
CA LEU A 163 -17.26 -18.49 13.79
C LEU A 163 -16.77 -18.39 15.23
N GLN A 164 -15.46 -18.40 15.45
CA GLN A 164 -14.88 -18.27 16.80
C GLN A 164 -15.11 -16.87 17.40
N CYS A 165 -15.02 -15.81 16.61
CA CYS A 165 -15.39 -14.46 17.06
C CYS A 165 -16.86 -14.40 17.49
N MET A 166 -17.76 -15.08 16.75
CA MET A 166 -19.19 -15.02 16.94
C MET A 166 -19.76 -16.15 17.82
N GLU A 167 -18.92 -16.86 18.56
CA GLU A 167 -19.40 -17.83 19.57
C GLU A 167 -20.35 -17.16 20.56
N LYS A 168 -21.47 -17.85 20.86
CA LYS A 168 -22.46 -17.35 21.81
C LYS A 168 -21.89 -17.25 23.23
N ASP A 169 -21.10 -18.25 23.60
CA ASP A 169 -20.36 -18.28 24.84
C ASP A 169 -19.06 -17.46 24.66
N ARG A 170 -18.98 -16.33 25.35
CA ARG A 170 -17.81 -15.43 25.27
C ARG A 170 -16.50 -16.10 25.68
N GLU A 171 -16.55 -17.13 26.55
CA GLU A 171 -15.35 -17.86 26.97
C GLU A 171 -14.72 -18.69 25.82
N LYS A 172 -15.49 -19.00 24.78
CA LYS A 172 -15.03 -19.72 23.59
C LYS A 172 -14.52 -18.79 22.49
N ARG A 173 -14.74 -17.49 22.62
CA ARG A 173 -14.20 -16.48 21.68
C ARG A 173 -12.70 -16.35 21.85
N PHE A 174 -12.08 -15.60 20.93
CA PHE A 174 -10.72 -15.11 21.13
C PHE A 174 -10.64 -14.27 22.42
N ARG A 175 -9.43 -14.21 23.01
CA ARG A 175 -9.20 -13.46 24.25
C ARG A 175 -8.89 -11.98 24.02
N SER A 176 -8.42 -11.63 22.80
CA SER A 176 -8.08 -10.24 22.44
C SER A 176 -8.18 -10.00 20.94
N ALA A 177 -8.31 -8.74 20.54
CA ALA A 177 -8.28 -8.33 19.13
C ALA A 177 -6.92 -8.66 18.47
N GLU A 178 -5.82 -8.63 19.26
CA GLU A 178 -4.49 -9.03 18.78
C GLU A 178 -4.44 -10.51 18.33
N GLN A 179 -5.14 -11.40 19.03
CA GLN A 179 -5.20 -12.80 18.62
C GLN A 179 -5.95 -12.95 17.28
N VAL A 180 -7.06 -12.23 17.11
CA VAL A 180 -7.82 -12.21 15.85
C VAL A 180 -6.94 -11.66 14.74
N GLU A 181 -6.25 -10.55 14.98
CA GLU A 181 -5.33 -9.93 14.02
C GLU A 181 -4.25 -10.91 13.53
N ARG A 182 -3.57 -11.60 14.44
CA ARG A 182 -2.54 -12.60 14.11
C ARG A 182 -3.10 -13.72 13.21
N CYS A 183 -4.31 -14.21 13.52
CA CYS A 183 -4.96 -15.21 12.69
C CYS A 183 -5.32 -14.67 11.29
N LEU A 184 -5.79 -13.42 11.21
CA LEU A 184 -6.09 -12.76 9.94
C LEU A 184 -4.81 -12.54 9.10
N TRP A 185 -3.70 -12.19 9.71
CA TRP A 185 -2.39 -12.12 9.03
C TRP A 185 -2.01 -13.46 8.38
N THR A 186 -2.21 -14.59 9.10
CA THR A 186 -1.95 -15.93 8.54
C THR A 186 -2.84 -16.22 7.32
N VAL A 187 -4.12 -15.80 7.34
CA VAL A 187 -5.00 -15.90 6.17
C VAL A 187 -4.48 -15.04 5.02
N LEU A 188 -4.11 -13.80 5.29
CA LEU A 188 -3.60 -12.89 4.27
C LEU A 188 -2.30 -13.41 3.64
N GLU A 189 -1.39 -13.98 4.42
CA GLU A 189 -0.17 -14.60 3.92
C GLU A 189 -0.44 -15.84 3.06
N SER A 190 -1.41 -16.67 3.45
CA SER A 190 -1.80 -17.84 2.66
C SER A 190 -2.45 -17.47 1.31
N THR A 191 -3.09 -16.30 1.23
CA THR A 191 -3.65 -15.76 -0.01
C THR A 191 -2.60 -15.05 -0.89
N ARG A 192 -1.48 -14.59 -0.31
CA ARG A 192 -0.35 -13.99 -1.07
C ARG A 192 0.26 -14.94 -2.11
N GLY A 193 0.15 -16.26 -1.93
CA GLY A 193 0.59 -17.25 -2.91
C GLY A 193 -0.29 -17.38 -4.16
N LYS A 194 -1.51 -16.86 -4.13
CA LYS A 194 -2.42 -16.81 -5.27
C LYS A 194 -2.47 -15.39 -5.82
N LYS A 195 -1.41 -14.98 -6.54
CA LYS A 195 -1.47 -13.74 -7.33
C LYS A 195 -2.71 -13.81 -8.25
N PRO A 196 -3.51 -12.72 -8.36
CA PRO A 196 -4.51 -12.64 -9.42
C PRO A 196 -3.81 -12.96 -10.75
N PRO A 197 -4.46 -13.64 -11.70
CA PRO A 197 -3.86 -13.97 -12.98
C PRO A 197 -3.37 -12.65 -13.61
N ARG A 198 -2.05 -12.53 -13.76
CA ARG A 198 -1.45 -11.39 -14.46
C ARG A 198 -1.78 -11.55 -15.94
N PRO A 199 -2.10 -10.47 -16.65
CA PRO A 199 -1.95 -10.51 -18.09
C PRO A 199 -0.49 -10.91 -18.41
N ASP A 200 -0.27 -11.88 -19.25
CA ASP A 200 1.06 -12.36 -19.67
C ASP A 200 2.00 -11.26 -20.21
N THR A 201 1.51 -10.04 -20.31
CA THR A 201 2.17 -8.87 -20.90
C THR A 201 2.64 -7.81 -19.89
N SER A 202 2.37 -7.96 -18.58
CA SER A 202 2.78 -6.96 -17.60
C SER A 202 4.19 -7.25 -17.04
N LEU A 203 5.05 -6.21 -16.98
CA LEU A 203 6.40 -6.29 -16.44
C LEU A 203 6.49 -5.60 -15.08
N GLU A 204 7.06 -6.28 -14.08
CA GLU A 204 7.29 -5.73 -12.75
C GLU A 204 8.78 -5.47 -12.50
N ILE A 205 9.13 -4.21 -12.27
CA ILE A 205 10.47 -3.75 -11.96
C ILE A 205 10.54 -3.39 -10.48
N ALA A 206 11.43 -3.99 -9.73
CA ALA A 206 11.73 -3.61 -8.36
C ALA A 206 12.99 -2.78 -8.30
N VAL A 207 12.96 -1.68 -7.58
CA VAL A 207 14.12 -0.82 -7.34
C VAL A 207 14.35 -0.72 -5.83
N ALA A 208 15.55 -1.06 -5.38
CA ALA A 208 15.92 -0.96 -3.97
C ALA A 208 17.33 -0.40 -3.81
N GLY A 209 17.62 0.26 -2.70
CA GLY A 209 18.92 0.81 -2.36
C GLY A 209 19.62 0.01 -1.27
N SER A 210 20.93 -0.10 -1.34
CA SER A 210 21.73 -0.78 -0.32
C SER A 210 21.63 -0.11 1.06
N ARG A 211 21.38 1.20 1.10
CA ARG A 211 21.27 2.03 2.30
C ARG A 211 20.39 3.28 2.04
N PRO A 212 20.00 4.00 3.09
CA PRO A 212 19.40 5.33 2.93
C PRO A 212 20.30 6.24 2.09
N GLY A 213 19.70 6.96 1.15
CA GLY A 213 20.44 7.84 0.25
C GLY A 213 21.16 7.15 -0.94
N ALA A 214 21.07 5.84 -1.11
CA ALA A 214 21.64 5.14 -2.28
C ALA A 214 21.01 5.54 -3.61
N GLY A 215 19.84 6.19 -3.61
CA GLY A 215 19.19 6.74 -4.80
C GLY A 215 18.12 5.85 -5.42
N ALA A 216 17.59 4.86 -4.70
CA ALA A 216 16.54 3.97 -5.20
C ALA A 216 15.29 4.73 -5.64
N THR A 217 14.71 5.56 -4.79
CA THR A 217 13.53 6.38 -5.11
C THR A 217 13.77 7.30 -6.30
N HIS A 218 14.94 7.95 -6.35
CA HIS A 218 15.34 8.79 -7.46
C HIS A 218 15.38 8.01 -8.79
N LEU A 219 15.96 6.82 -8.77
CA LEU A 219 16.04 5.96 -9.96
C LEU A 219 14.68 5.41 -10.35
N ALA A 220 13.87 4.97 -9.40
CA ALA A 220 12.51 4.45 -9.64
C ALA A 220 11.59 5.52 -10.28
N LEU A 221 11.63 6.76 -9.78
CA LEU A 221 10.91 7.88 -10.36
C LEU A 221 11.40 8.21 -11.77
N ALA A 222 12.72 8.22 -11.98
CA ALA A 222 13.30 8.49 -13.30
C ALA A 222 12.89 7.42 -14.32
N ILE A 223 12.89 6.13 -13.94
CA ILE A 223 12.41 5.03 -14.78
C ILE A 223 10.93 5.24 -15.14
N SER A 224 10.08 5.51 -14.16
CA SER A 224 8.64 5.71 -14.37
C SER A 224 8.38 6.92 -15.26
N ARG A 225 9.12 8.02 -15.05
CA ARG A 225 9.02 9.22 -15.88
C ARG A 225 9.45 8.97 -17.32
N TYR A 226 10.56 8.25 -17.51
CA TYR A 226 11.05 7.84 -18.82
C TYR A 226 10.03 6.97 -19.56
N LEU A 227 9.45 5.96 -18.91
CA LEU A 227 8.47 5.05 -19.48
C LEU A 227 7.21 5.81 -19.90
N SER A 228 6.63 6.62 -19.01
CA SER A 228 5.46 7.43 -19.32
C SER A 228 5.72 8.43 -20.45
N GLY A 229 6.87 9.11 -20.43
CA GLY A 229 7.30 10.02 -21.51
C GLY A 229 7.56 9.30 -22.83
N SER A 230 7.76 8.02 -22.75
CA SER A 230 7.98 7.12 -23.87
C SER A 230 6.69 6.46 -24.38
N GLY A 231 5.51 6.78 -23.83
CA GLY A 231 4.21 6.24 -24.21
C GLY A 231 3.97 4.81 -23.70
N VAL A 232 4.79 4.34 -22.75
CA VAL A 232 4.55 3.08 -22.06
C VAL A 232 3.65 3.36 -20.85
N GLU A 233 2.51 2.70 -20.77
CA GLU A 233 1.63 2.77 -19.62
C GLU A 233 2.39 2.20 -18.40
N SER A 234 2.73 3.07 -17.46
CA SER A 234 3.53 2.69 -16.31
C SER A 234 2.98 3.29 -15.02
N LEU A 235 3.09 2.52 -13.94
CA LEU A 235 2.70 2.91 -12.60
C LEU A 235 3.92 2.83 -11.68
N TYR A 236 4.27 3.95 -11.06
CA TYR A 236 5.18 3.95 -9.91
C TYR A 236 4.42 3.55 -8.64
N VAL A 237 4.99 2.64 -7.89
CA VAL A 237 4.42 2.14 -6.64
C VAL A 237 5.42 2.32 -5.51
N GLU A 238 5.11 3.16 -4.52
CA GLU A 238 5.90 3.28 -3.30
C GLU A 238 5.65 2.05 -2.42
N GLU A 239 6.66 1.20 -2.24
CA GLU A 239 6.63 -0.01 -1.39
C GLU A 239 7.52 0.15 -0.16
N ASN A 240 7.81 1.39 0.23
CA ASN A 240 8.53 1.76 1.44
C ASN A 240 7.70 2.73 2.29
N GLN A 241 8.03 2.84 3.57
CA GLN A 241 7.25 3.64 4.52
C GLN A 241 7.66 5.11 4.59
N SER A 242 8.39 5.62 3.59
CA SER A 242 8.88 7.01 3.61
C SER A 242 7.76 8.05 3.54
N GLY A 243 6.65 7.72 2.85
CA GLY A 243 5.54 8.65 2.63
C GLY A 243 5.88 9.84 1.71
N HIS A 244 7.03 9.80 1.03
CA HIS A 244 7.49 10.91 0.19
C HIS A 244 6.52 11.25 -0.92
N MET A 245 5.91 10.25 -1.54
CA MET A 245 4.98 10.46 -2.65
C MET A 245 3.67 11.11 -2.19
N ARG A 246 3.19 10.75 -1.01
CA ARG A 246 2.00 11.38 -0.41
C ARG A 246 2.30 12.83 -0.02
N CYS A 247 3.45 13.09 0.60
CA CYS A 247 3.87 14.44 0.95
C CYS A 247 4.01 15.33 -0.30
N MET A 248 4.63 14.82 -1.37
CA MET A 248 4.77 15.54 -2.63
C MET A 248 3.41 15.83 -3.28
N ALA A 249 2.49 14.87 -3.28
CA ALA A 249 1.14 15.06 -3.81
C ALA A 249 0.36 16.13 -3.03
N GLN A 250 0.46 16.12 -1.70
CA GLN A 250 -0.16 17.13 -0.84
C GLN A 250 0.40 18.53 -1.12
N THR A 251 1.73 18.67 -1.23
CA THR A 251 2.39 19.94 -1.56
C THR A 251 1.93 20.49 -2.90
N LEU A 252 1.64 19.61 -3.88
CA LEU A 252 1.13 20.00 -5.20
C LEU A 252 -0.40 20.16 -5.23
N GLY A 253 -1.11 19.98 -4.13
CA GLY A 253 -2.57 20.08 -4.05
C GLY A 253 -3.31 19.02 -4.87
N LEU A 254 -2.67 17.87 -5.15
CA LEU A 254 -3.23 16.81 -5.97
C LEU A 254 -4.15 15.90 -5.14
N ARG A 255 -5.16 15.33 -5.81
CA ARG A 255 -6.03 14.31 -5.24
C ARG A 255 -5.83 12.99 -5.98
N PRO A 256 -5.91 11.85 -5.28
CA PRO A 256 -5.83 10.54 -5.92
C PRO A 256 -7.14 10.24 -6.66
N ASP A 257 -7.04 9.36 -7.64
CA ASP A 257 -8.21 8.73 -8.25
C ASP A 257 -8.80 7.61 -7.36
N GLU A 258 -9.85 6.93 -7.85
CA GLU A 258 -10.51 5.84 -7.13
C GLU A 258 -9.61 4.60 -6.89
N ALA A 259 -8.48 4.49 -7.57
CA ALA A 259 -7.47 3.45 -7.36
C ALA A 259 -6.33 3.91 -6.44
N GLY A 260 -6.45 5.11 -5.83
CA GLY A 260 -5.42 5.70 -4.97
C GLY A 260 -4.19 6.17 -5.76
N ILE A 261 -4.34 6.49 -7.04
CA ILE A 261 -3.24 6.89 -7.92
C ILE A 261 -3.27 8.40 -8.10
N TYR A 262 -2.13 9.05 -7.90
CA TYR A 262 -1.92 10.44 -8.23
C TYR A 262 -1.30 10.59 -9.62
N HIS A 263 -1.77 11.58 -10.37
CA HIS A 263 -1.22 11.94 -11.66
C HIS A 263 -0.33 13.18 -11.51
N MET A 264 0.98 12.98 -11.47
CA MET A 264 1.94 14.06 -11.24
C MET A 264 3.09 14.02 -12.24
N ALA A 265 3.46 15.18 -12.79
CA ALA A 265 4.55 15.34 -13.75
C ALA A 265 4.52 14.33 -14.92
N GLY A 266 3.31 13.93 -15.34
CA GLY A 266 3.11 12.94 -16.42
C GLY A 266 3.36 11.48 -16.00
N CYS A 267 3.47 11.21 -14.70
CA CYS A 267 3.56 9.86 -14.14
C CYS A 267 2.30 9.49 -13.39
N GLN A 268 1.95 8.22 -13.37
CA GLN A 268 1.00 7.64 -12.45
C GLN A 268 1.76 7.16 -11.21
N VAL A 269 1.40 7.64 -10.04
CA VAL A 269 2.11 7.39 -8.79
C VAL A 269 1.14 6.90 -7.72
N ARG A 270 1.40 5.73 -7.18
CA ARG A 270 0.68 5.16 -6.05
C ARG A 270 1.57 5.19 -4.80
N PRO A 271 1.26 6.06 -3.82
CA PRO A 271 1.98 6.11 -2.56
C PRO A 271 1.81 4.83 -1.74
N TRP A 272 2.63 4.69 -0.72
CA TRP A 272 2.41 3.68 0.31
C TRP A 272 1.19 4.05 1.19
N TYR A 273 0.18 3.18 1.18
CA TYR A 273 -1.04 3.33 1.98
C TYR A 273 -1.06 2.43 3.24
N GLY A 274 -0.04 1.60 3.42
CA GLY A 274 -0.02 0.55 4.43
C GLY A 274 -0.32 -0.84 3.85
N GLU A 275 0.04 -1.88 4.60
CA GLU A 275 -0.12 -3.27 4.13
C GLU A 275 -1.57 -3.74 4.11
N THR A 276 -2.41 -3.11 4.93
CA THR A 276 -3.82 -3.46 5.14
C THR A 276 -4.77 -2.68 4.26
N VAL A 277 -4.29 -1.62 3.60
CA VAL A 277 -5.12 -0.79 2.73
C VAL A 277 -5.43 -1.51 1.43
N THR A 278 -6.71 -1.56 1.10
CA THR A 278 -7.21 -2.17 -0.15
C THR A 278 -7.45 -1.09 -1.20
N LEU A 279 -6.74 -1.22 -2.30
CA LEU A 279 -6.90 -0.34 -3.47
C LEU A 279 -7.48 -1.13 -4.64
N LYS A 280 -8.15 -0.44 -5.56
CA LYS A 280 -8.60 -1.06 -6.81
C LYS A 280 -7.40 -1.67 -7.55
N PRO A 281 -7.49 -2.92 -8.04
CA PRO A 281 -6.43 -3.51 -8.84
C PRO A 281 -6.23 -2.68 -10.11
N THR A 282 -4.97 -2.45 -10.44
CA THR A 282 -4.56 -1.81 -11.68
C THR A 282 -3.61 -2.75 -12.42
N CYS A 283 -3.72 -2.82 -13.73
CA CYS A 283 -2.89 -3.70 -14.57
C CYS A 283 -2.17 -2.86 -15.64
N PRO A 284 -1.24 -1.97 -15.25
CA PRO A 284 -0.43 -1.23 -16.23
C PRO A 284 0.50 -2.20 -16.96
N ALA A 285 0.98 -1.78 -18.13
CA ALA A 285 1.95 -2.56 -18.90
C ALA A 285 3.27 -2.75 -18.11
N VAL A 286 3.66 -1.73 -17.31
CA VAL A 286 4.84 -1.79 -16.45
C VAL A 286 4.51 -1.23 -15.06
N SER A 287 4.87 -1.96 -14.01
CA SER A 287 4.86 -1.45 -12.64
C SER A 287 6.29 -1.29 -12.11
N VAL A 288 6.62 -0.12 -11.58
CA VAL A 288 7.93 0.18 -10.97
C VAL A 288 7.74 0.30 -9.47
N TYR A 289 8.21 -0.68 -8.73
CA TYR A 289 8.10 -0.78 -7.27
C TYR A 289 9.34 -0.18 -6.61
N ASP A 290 9.16 0.89 -5.86
CA ASP A 290 10.20 1.54 -5.07
C ASP A 290 10.21 1.02 -3.63
N TYR A 291 11.21 0.24 -3.30
CA TYR A 291 11.43 -0.26 -1.94
C TYR A 291 12.31 0.67 -1.08
N GLY A 292 12.77 1.81 -1.62
CA GLY A 292 13.71 2.67 -0.92
C GLY A 292 14.94 1.89 -0.46
N TYR A 293 15.23 1.89 0.85
CA TYR A 293 16.25 1.05 1.47
C TYR A 293 15.65 -0.17 2.22
N GLU A 294 14.33 -0.36 2.16
CA GLU A 294 13.60 -1.45 2.80
C GLU A 294 13.60 -2.72 1.92
N TRP A 295 14.72 -3.07 1.32
CA TRP A 295 14.87 -4.18 0.37
C TRP A 295 14.39 -5.53 0.92
N LYS A 296 14.35 -5.72 2.24
CA LYS A 296 13.79 -6.92 2.89
C LYS A 296 12.32 -7.15 2.52
N ARG A 297 11.58 -6.10 2.18
CA ARG A 297 10.18 -6.19 1.73
C ARG A 297 10.04 -6.83 0.34
N MET A 298 11.13 -7.02 -0.38
CA MET A 298 11.15 -7.73 -1.67
C MET A 298 11.02 -9.24 -1.51
N TYR A 299 11.30 -9.80 -0.33
CA TYR A 299 11.28 -11.24 -0.10
C TYR A 299 9.94 -11.86 -0.51
N GLY A 300 10.01 -12.94 -1.33
CA GLY A 300 8.85 -13.69 -1.82
C GLY A 300 7.94 -12.91 -2.76
N ARG A 301 8.29 -11.70 -3.20
CA ARG A 301 7.44 -10.90 -4.11
C ARG A 301 7.53 -11.36 -5.57
N GLY A 302 8.60 -12.06 -5.98
CA GLY A 302 8.78 -12.64 -7.33
C GLY A 302 8.65 -11.60 -8.44
N ARG A 303 9.46 -10.52 -8.38
CA ARG A 303 9.51 -9.48 -9.40
C ARG A 303 10.28 -9.93 -10.63
N ASP A 304 9.91 -9.39 -11.81
CA ASP A 304 10.54 -9.80 -13.06
C ASP A 304 11.95 -9.24 -13.21
N ILE A 305 12.14 -7.96 -12.86
CA ILE A 305 13.40 -7.25 -12.97
C ILE A 305 13.76 -6.66 -11.60
N LEU A 306 15.01 -6.86 -11.18
CA LEU A 306 15.54 -6.27 -9.96
C LEU A 306 16.62 -5.23 -10.32
N ILE A 307 16.51 -4.04 -9.75
CA ILE A 307 17.50 -2.97 -9.88
C ILE A 307 17.93 -2.56 -8.48
N MET A 308 19.19 -2.80 -8.16
CA MET A 308 19.79 -2.47 -6.87
C MET A 308 20.66 -1.23 -7.02
N ALA A 309 20.26 -0.13 -6.37
CA ALA A 309 21.01 1.11 -6.36
C ALA A 309 22.05 1.10 -5.24
N ALA A 310 23.29 1.46 -5.57
CA ALA A 310 24.39 1.53 -4.61
C ALA A 310 25.27 2.75 -4.87
N GLY A 311 25.90 3.23 -3.82
CA GLY A 311 27.00 4.19 -3.93
C GLY A 311 28.31 3.51 -4.32
N SER A 312 29.27 4.33 -4.74
CA SER A 312 30.58 3.85 -5.17
C SER A 312 31.69 4.03 -4.12
N SER A 313 31.32 4.48 -2.93
CA SER A 313 32.28 4.76 -1.85
C SER A 313 32.68 3.48 -1.09
N PRO A 314 33.93 3.32 -0.65
CA PRO A 314 34.38 2.11 0.05
C PRO A 314 33.54 1.77 1.31
N TRP A 315 33.09 2.77 2.04
CA TRP A 315 32.25 2.57 3.25
C TRP A 315 30.81 2.11 2.96
N GLU A 316 30.35 2.17 1.72
CA GLU A 316 29.04 1.69 1.28
C GLU A 316 29.06 0.22 0.85
N GLN A 317 30.26 -0.35 0.72
CA GLN A 317 30.45 -1.70 0.22
C GLN A 317 29.81 -2.75 1.14
N TRP A 318 29.96 -2.59 2.46
CA TRP A 318 29.40 -3.54 3.44
C TRP A 318 27.85 -3.62 3.35
N ASP A 319 27.18 -2.47 3.21
CA ASP A 319 25.72 -2.44 3.06
C ASP A 319 25.28 -3.12 1.76
N LEU A 320 26.04 -2.91 0.70
CA LEU A 320 25.81 -3.54 -0.59
C LEU A 320 25.96 -5.07 -0.50
N GLU A 321 27.06 -5.55 0.05
CA GLU A 321 27.32 -6.98 0.22
C GLU A 321 26.21 -7.66 1.03
N ARG A 322 25.81 -7.05 2.15
CA ARG A 322 24.71 -7.53 2.98
C ARG A 322 23.39 -7.62 2.23
N MET A 323 23.06 -6.62 1.41
CA MET A 323 21.85 -6.62 0.59
C MET A 323 21.91 -7.72 -0.48
N LEU A 324 23.03 -7.84 -1.21
CA LEU A 324 23.19 -8.82 -2.27
C LEU A 324 23.18 -10.28 -1.75
N GLU A 325 23.80 -10.51 -0.60
CA GLU A 325 23.78 -11.82 0.05
C GLU A 325 22.35 -12.21 0.46
N ALA A 326 21.63 -11.28 1.06
CA ALA A 326 20.28 -11.49 1.51
C ALA A 326 19.27 -11.65 0.37
N LEU A 327 19.42 -10.90 -0.74
CA LEU A 327 18.57 -10.99 -1.93
C LEU A 327 19.02 -12.07 -2.94
N GLY A 328 19.98 -12.91 -2.60
CA GLY A 328 20.47 -13.96 -3.49
C GLY A 328 19.38 -14.86 -4.11
N PRO A 329 18.37 -15.34 -3.36
CA PRO A 329 17.26 -16.09 -3.92
C PRO A 329 16.44 -15.30 -4.93
N GLU A 330 16.12 -14.05 -4.65
CA GLU A 330 15.34 -13.14 -5.51
C GLU A 330 16.11 -12.83 -6.79
N ILE A 331 17.42 -12.56 -6.69
CA ILE A 331 18.32 -12.31 -7.83
C ILE A 331 18.31 -13.49 -8.80
N ARG A 332 18.39 -14.72 -8.29
CA ARG A 332 18.36 -15.92 -9.14
C ARG A 332 17.00 -16.23 -9.76
N SER A 333 15.92 -15.80 -9.11
CA SER A 333 14.55 -16.05 -9.61
C SER A 333 14.06 -14.99 -10.58
N ALA A 334 14.68 -13.80 -10.58
CA ALA A 334 14.33 -12.71 -11.49
C ALA A 334 14.75 -13.01 -12.93
N LYS A 335 13.99 -12.49 -13.89
CA LYS A 335 14.34 -12.57 -15.32
C LYS A 335 15.58 -11.72 -15.67
N GLY A 336 15.84 -10.67 -14.90
CA GLY A 336 17.02 -9.82 -15.04
C GLY A 336 17.31 -9.08 -13.74
N SER A 337 18.60 -8.95 -13.42
CA SER A 337 19.09 -8.28 -12.23
C SER A 337 20.20 -7.29 -12.57
N PHE A 338 20.07 -6.06 -12.09
CA PHE A 338 20.94 -4.95 -12.40
C PHE A 338 21.49 -4.34 -11.10
N LEU A 339 22.77 -4.02 -11.09
CA LEU A 339 23.41 -3.25 -10.04
C LEU A 339 23.78 -1.87 -10.57
N ALA A 340 23.07 -0.84 -10.11
CA ALA A 340 23.20 0.53 -10.54
C ALA A 340 24.10 1.31 -9.57
N PHE A 341 25.30 1.66 -10.01
CA PHE A 341 26.20 2.51 -9.25
C PHE A 341 26.01 3.98 -9.63
N ARG A 342 25.90 4.84 -8.62
CA ARG A 342 25.88 6.28 -8.80
C ARG A 342 27.32 6.79 -9.03
N GLY A 343 27.55 7.46 -10.17
CA GLY A 343 28.84 8.07 -10.49
C GLY A 343 29.43 7.63 -11.82
N ARG A 344 30.65 8.10 -12.10
CA ARG A 344 31.33 7.82 -13.37
C ARG A 344 32.15 6.53 -13.29
N LYS A 345 32.22 5.82 -14.43
CA LYS A 345 33.06 4.62 -14.63
C LYS A 345 34.58 4.86 -14.38
N LYS A 346 35.07 6.10 -14.61
CA LYS A 346 36.44 6.53 -14.34
C LYS A 346 36.57 6.96 -12.87
N GLY A 347 37.26 6.19 -12.05
CA GLY A 347 37.48 6.43 -10.62
C GLY A 347 37.01 5.28 -9.71
N PHE A 348 36.51 4.22 -10.28
CA PHE A 348 36.09 3.01 -9.58
C PHE A 348 37.28 2.12 -9.18
N ALA A 349 38.26 2.71 -8.48
CA ALA A 349 39.45 2.01 -8.01
C ALA A 349 39.26 1.18 -6.73
N GLY A 350 38.05 1.21 -6.13
CA GLY A 350 37.80 0.62 -4.82
C GLY A 350 37.29 -0.83 -4.82
N PHE A 351 37.01 -1.41 -5.97
CA PHE A 351 36.39 -2.76 -6.04
C PHE A 351 37.39 -3.85 -6.50
N GLY A 352 38.59 -3.85 -5.95
CA GLY A 352 39.53 -4.97 -6.11
C GLY A 352 38.92 -6.31 -5.67
N SER A 353 38.05 -6.30 -4.68
CA SER A 353 37.30 -7.48 -4.17
C SER A 353 36.10 -7.89 -5.02
N ILE A 354 35.35 -6.95 -5.62
CA ILE A 354 34.22 -7.33 -6.54
C ILE A 354 34.74 -8.02 -7.81
N GLY A 355 36.00 -7.74 -8.22
CA GLY A 355 36.66 -8.49 -9.28
C GLY A 355 36.80 -9.99 -8.97
N ALA A 356 37.08 -10.34 -7.73
CA ALA A 356 37.10 -11.73 -7.25
C ALA A 356 35.67 -12.30 -7.04
N GLU A 357 34.70 -11.47 -6.65
CA GLU A 357 33.30 -11.84 -6.44
C GLU A 357 32.45 -11.81 -7.71
N LYS A 358 32.94 -11.30 -8.84
CA LYS A 358 32.26 -11.46 -10.16
C LYS A 358 31.88 -12.90 -10.46
N LYS A 359 32.53 -13.88 -9.85
CA LYS A 359 32.12 -15.29 -9.90
C LYS A 359 30.82 -15.55 -9.10
N LYS A 360 30.58 -14.79 -8.01
CA LYS A 360 29.43 -14.97 -7.11
C LYS A 360 28.17 -14.32 -7.68
N TYR A 361 28.32 -13.25 -8.49
CA TYR A 361 27.21 -12.48 -9.07
C TYR A 361 27.21 -12.47 -10.61
N LYS A 362 27.58 -13.61 -11.24
CA LYS A 362 27.60 -13.78 -12.70
C LYS A 362 26.29 -13.46 -13.41
N GLU A 363 25.21 -13.44 -12.68
CA GLU A 363 23.85 -13.27 -13.18
C GLU A 363 23.37 -11.81 -13.17
N MET A 364 24.23 -10.86 -12.72
CA MET A 364 23.87 -9.45 -12.60
C MET A 364 24.62 -8.58 -13.61
N GLU A 365 23.91 -7.66 -14.23
CA GLU A 365 24.49 -6.63 -15.09
C GLU A 365 24.85 -5.38 -14.26
N ILE A 366 26.11 -4.94 -14.34
CA ILE A 366 26.58 -3.74 -13.63
C ILE A 366 26.42 -2.53 -14.56
N ILE A 367 25.68 -1.52 -14.10
CA ILE A 367 25.42 -0.28 -14.83
C ILE A 367 25.87 0.93 -14.00
N PHE A 368 26.23 2.02 -14.68
CA PHE A 368 26.66 3.25 -14.03
C PHE A 368 25.67 4.37 -14.33
N GLN A 369 24.94 4.77 -13.27
CA GLN A 369 23.95 5.84 -13.37
C GLN A 369 24.66 7.20 -13.44
N PRO A 370 24.46 8.00 -14.49
CA PRO A 370 24.96 9.37 -14.52
C PRO A 370 24.26 10.21 -13.45
N TYR A 371 24.91 11.27 -13.01
CA TYR A 371 24.29 12.22 -12.11
C TYR A 371 23.25 13.04 -12.87
N PHE A 372 22.04 13.13 -12.35
CA PHE A 372 21.02 14.09 -12.74
C PHE A 372 20.26 14.53 -11.47
N GLU A 373 20.02 15.81 -11.36
CA GLU A 373 19.49 16.42 -10.14
C GLU A 373 17.99 16.10 -9.96
N ASP A 374 17.21 16.24 -11.02
CA ASP A 374 15.76 16.03 -11.01
C ASP A 374 15.40 14.71 -11.70
N PRO A 375 14.85 13.72 -10.97
CA PRO A 375 14.44 12.44 -11.57
C PRO A 375 13.32 12.59 -12.61
N LEU A 376 12.56 13.67 -12.54
CA LEU A 376 11.47 13.97 -13.47
C LEU A 376 11.96 14.70 -14.73
N LYS A 377 13.22 15.18 -14.72
CA LYS A 377 13.90 15.87 -15.83
C LYS A 377 15.36 15.40 -15.96
N PRO A 378 15.61 14.13 -16.32
CA PRO A 378 16.93 13.52 -16.26
C PRO A 378 17.95 14.10 -17.28
N GLY A 379 17.54 14.96 -18.22
CA GLY A 379 18.38 15.51 -19.28
C GLY A 379 18.84 14.46 -20.30
N GLU A 380 19.66 14.85 -21.27
CA GLU A 380 20.07 13.95 -22.36
C GLU A 380 20.87 12.73 -21.89
N GLN A 381 21.81 12.91 -20.95
CA GLN A 381 22.62 11.81 -20.42
C GLN A 381 21.78 10.84 -19.59
N GLY A 382 20.88 11.36 -18.76
CA GLY A 382 19.95 10.56 -17.98
C GLY A 382 18.97 9.80 -18.88
N GLU A 383 18.41 10.43 -19.89
CA GLU A 383 17.52 9.76 -20.87
C GLU A 383 18.23 8.66 -21.66
N ALA A 384 19.48 8.89 -22.07
CA ALA A 384 20.29 7.87 -22.74
C ALA A 384 20.53 6.65 -21.85
N PHE A 385 20.92 6.88 -20.59
CA PHE A 385 21.06 5.83 -19.59
C PHE A 385 19.77 5.06 -19.34
N LEU A 386 18.65 5.74 -19.11
CA LEU A 386 17.35 5.11 -18.87
C LEU A 386 16.88 4.28 -20.06
N ARG A 387 17.19 4.73 -21.27
CA ARG A 387 16.92 3.97 -22.51
C ARG A 387 17.72 2.67 -22.55
N GLU A 388 19.01 2.73 -22.25
CA GLU A 388 19.87 1.54 -22.24
C GLU A 388 19.41 0.55 -21.17
N LEU A 389 19.13 1.04 -19.96
CA LEU A 389 18.59 0.24 -18.86
C LEU A 389 17.26 -0.43 -19.24
N TRP A 390 16.32 0.32 -19.84
CA TRP A 390 15.06 -0.21 -20.30
C TRP A 390 15.21 -1.30 -21.38
N MET A 391 16.11 -1.07 -22.34
CA MET A 391 16.37 -2.05 -23.39
C MET A 391 16.99 -3.34 -22.82
N ALA A 392 17.88 -3.23 -21.85
CA ALA A 392 18.46 -4.38 -21.16
C ALA A 392 17.40 -5.14 -20.35
N ALA A 393 16.54 -4.43 -19.61
CA ALA A 393 15.43 -5.02 -18.84
C ALA A 393 14.44 -5.79 -19.72
N VAL A 394 14.00 -5.19 -20.84
CA VAL A 394 13.10 -5.85 -21.81
C VAL A 394 13.74 -7.08 -22.43
N LYS A 395 15.05 -7.02 -22.77
CA LYS A 395 15.79 -8.16 -23.30
C LYS A 395 15.85 -9.31 -22.29
N SER A 396 16.16 -9.00 -21.04
CA SER A 396 16.21 -9.99 -19.96
C SER A 396 14.84 -10.63 -19.68
N ALA A 397 13.76 -9.87 -19.82
CA ALA A 397 12.39 -10.36 -19.67
C ALA A 397 11.91 -11.25 -20.84
N GLY A 398 12.73 -11.57 -21.82
CA GLY A 398 12.39 -12.37 -22.99
C GLY A 398 11.60 -11.58 -24.05
N GLY A 399 11.54 -10.25 -23.94
CA GLY A 399 10.92 -9.37 -24.91
C GLY A 399 11.72 -9.30 -26.20
N LYS A 400 11.02 -9.38 -27.35
CA LYS A 400 11.69 -9.14 -28.64
C LYS A 400 12.02 -7.65 -28.75
N PRO A 401 13.24 -7.29 -29.19
CA PRO A 401 13.60 -5.89 -29.38
C PRO A 401 12.64 -5.25 -30.38
N MET A 402 12.18 -4.04 -30.10
CA MET A 402 11.27 -3.26 -30.95
C MET A 402 11.66 -3.34 -32.43
N LYS A 403 10.74 -3.75 -33.28
CA LYS A 403 10.96 -3.83 -34.72
C LYS A 403 11.27 -2.44 -35.31
N ARG A 404 12.07 -2.38 -36.36
CA ARG A 404 12.54 -1.14 -37.01
C ARG A 404 11.39 -0.17 -37.40
N LYS A 405 10.17 -0.69 -37.66
CA LYS A 405 8.95 0.11 -37.90
C LYS A 405 8.43 0.83 -36.67
N GLU A 406 8.51 0.19 -35.51
CA GLU A 406 8.10 0.75 -34.23
C GLU A 406 9.11 1.83 -33.78
N ARG A 407 10.41 1.64 -34.01
CA ARG A 407 11.44 2.68 -33.80
C ARG A 407 11.19 3.94 -34.64
N ARG A 408 10.65 3.80 -35.85
CA ARG A 408 10.30 4.96 -36.72
C ARG A 408 9.04 5.68 -36.24
N ARG A 409 8.03 4.93 -35.75
CA ARG A 409 6.81 5.49 -35.13
C ARG A 409 7.17 6.25 -33.86
N TRP A 410 8.11 5.70 -33.07
CA TRP A 410 8.67 6.29 -31.86
C TRP A 410 9.40 7.61 -32.11
N ARG A 411 10.25 7.65 -33.15
CA ARG A 411 10.89 8.91 -33.57
C ARG A 411 9.84 9.97 -33.95
N ARG A 412 8.82 9.60 -34.68
CA ARG A 412 7.74 10.52 -35.08
C ARG A 412 6.99 11.09 -33.87
N LEU A 413 6.58 10.27 -32.92
CA LEU A 413 5.88 10.71 -31.70
C LEU A 413 6.77 11.62 -30.84
N ARG A 414 8.07 11.40 -30.81
CA ARG A 414 9.04 12.27 -30.15
C ARG A 414 9.16 13.62 -30.84
N GLU A 415 9.30 13.65 -32.14
CA GLU A 415 9.37 14.87 -32.96
C GLU A 415 8.06 15.68 -32.85
N GLU A 416 6.91 15.01 -32.81
CA GLU A 416 5.61 15.65 -32.55
C GLU A 416 5.53 16.20 -31.12
N GLY A 417 5.98 15.47 -30.09
CA GLY A 417 6.02 15.93 -28.70
C GLY A 417 6.96 17.13 -28.50
N GLU A 418 8.10 17.18 -29.20
CA GLU A 418 9.02 18.32 -29.17
C GLU A 418 8.44 19.54 -29.92
N ARG A 419 7.66 19.31 -30.97
CA ARG A 419 6.94 20.35 -31.72
C ARG A 419 5.84 20.99 -30.87
N TRP A 420 5.08 20.19 -30.10
CA TRP A 420 4.08 20.69 -29.16
C TRP A 420 4.68 21.45 -27.99
N ARG A 421 5.84 21.03 -27.46
CA ARG A 421 6.57 21.76 -26.41
C ARG A 421 7.05 23.14 -26.87
N LYS A 422 7.53 23.26 -28.10
CA LYS A 422 7.87 24.58 -28.70
C LYS A 422 6.65 25.49 -28.86
N VAL A 423 5.51 24.94 -29.25
CA VAL A 423 4.25 25.69 -29.42
C VAL A 423 3.66 26.14 -28.08
N LEU A 424 3.83 25.35 -27.00
CA LEU A 424 3.33 25.69 -25.67
C LEU A 424 4.32 26.57 -24.89
N GLY A 425 5.63 26.47 -25.13
CA GLY A 425 6.64 27.35 -24.52
C GLY A 425 6.54 28.80 -24.98
N ASP A 426 6.21 29.03 -26.23
CA ASP A 426 6.00 30.39 -26.79
C ASP A 426 4.72 31.10 -26.30
N ARG A 427 3.82 30.38 -25.62
CA ARG A 427 2.58 31.00 -25.04
C ARG A 427 2.71 31.39 -23.57
N THR A 428 3.73 30.95 -22.85
CA THR A 428 3.94 31.31 -21.44
C THR A 428 4.77 32.57 -21.23
N GLU A 429 5.57 32.99 -22.23
CA GLU A 429 6.34 34.25 -22.17
C GLU A 429 5.56 35.53 -22.60
N LYS A 430 4.29 35.44 -22.98
CA LYS A 430 3.48 36.62 -23.40
C LYS A 430 2.34 36.97 -22.43
N ARG A 431 2.46 36.69 -21.15
CA ARG A 431 1.47 37.12 -20.15
C ARG A 431 2.09 37.80 -18.93
N ASP A 432 3.16 38.54 -19.11
CA ASP A 432 3.62 39.56 -18.14
C ASP A 432 4.04 40.81 -18.90
N VAL A 433 3.07 41.65 -19.22
CA VAL A 433 3.15 43.11 -19.33
C VAL A 433 1.80 43.68 -18.91
#